data_338af4e4994809a92d4118a3b3d8ea70
#
_entry.id   338af4e4994809a92d4118a3b3d8ea70
#
_cell.length_a   1.000
_cell.length_b   1.000
_cell.length_c   1.000
_cell.angle_alpha   90.00
_cell.angle_beta   90.00
_cell.angle_gamma   90.00
#
_symmetry.space_group_name_H-M   'P 1'
#
loop_
_entity.id
_entity.type
_entity.pdbx_description
1 polymer ?
#
loop_
_entity_poly.entity_id
_entity_poly.type
_entity_poly.pdbx_seq_one_letter_code
_entity_poly.pdbx_strand_id
1 'polypeptide(L)'
;MQVEQSTLQRMSNKEVDWSLTDQEEAAIYDMRLGMEKSFLFGSKKRIWDADKKEYITFTGGIWGQCSKDFYYTEPQFSRDKVVEMLRMAFTGNNGSKRKILIGGSKLMGYLSNLDYERIIMSRETVSKWGIDFTEIRSKFGTLYLLLSEVFDECGMSEEGIIIDPMYIQKYVHIPFNAKELDLKSSGIRNTDAVVLTEASCLVLRYPNSHMRIIKK
;
A
#
# COMPACT_ATOMS: atom_id res chain seq x y z
N MET A 1 14.34 10.07 -5.36
CA MET A 1 14.36 9.77 -6.80
C MET A 1 14.81 11.00 -7.55
N GLN A 2 15.58 10.86 -8.60
CA GLN A 2 16.09 11.98 -9.41
C GLN A 2 15.82 11.70 -10.88
N VAL A 3 15.30 12.68 -11.59
CA VAL A 3 15.06 12.64 -13.04
C VAL A 3 15.94 13.69 -13.70
N GLU A 4 16.69 13.30 -14.73
CA GLU A 4 17.59 14.19 -15.45
C GLU A 4 17.30 14.17 -16.94
N GLN A 5 17.35 15.34 -17.58
CA GLN A 5 17.23 15.48 -19.03
C GLN A 5 18.33 16.39 -19.58
N SER A 6 19.10 15.88 -20.54
CA SER A 6 20.14 16.67 -21.20
C SER A 6 19.56 17.64 -22.23
N THR A 7 20.30 18.74 -22.53
CA THR A 7 19.94 19.69 -23.57
C THR A 7 19.81 19.02 -24.94
N LEU A 8 20.67 18.04 -25.24
CA LEU A 8 20.62 17.28 -26.49
C LEU A 8 19.32 16.47 -26.60
N GLN A 9 18.87 15.87 -25.49
CA GLN A 9 17.61 15.12 -25.44
C GLN A 9 16.39 16.03 -25.69
N ARG A 10 16.42 17.28 -25.22
CA ARG A 10 15.34 18.25 -25.46
C ARG A 10 15.26 18.68 -26.93
N MET A 11 16.41 18.75 -27.62
CA MET A 11 16.51 19.23 -29.01
C MET A 11 16.32 18.11 -30.03
N SER A 12 16.43 16.86 -29.65
CA SER A 12 16.23 15.72 -30.54
C SER A 12 14.74 15.59 -30.91
N ASN A 13 14.45 15.51 -32.21
CA ASN A 13 13.13 15.12 -32.69
C ASN A 13 12.88 13.67 -32.26
N LYS A 14 11.94 13.48 -31.37
CA LYS A 14 11.51 12.16 -30.91
C LYS A 14 10.27 11.73 -31.67
N GLU A 15 10.22 10.47 -32.08
CA GLU A 15 9.03 9.86 -32.66
C GLU A 15 7.87 9.79 -31.64
N VAL A 16 8.21 9.78 -30.35
CA VAL A 16 7.26 9.84 -29.21
C VAL A 16 7.58 11.10 -28.41
N ASP A 17 6.55 11.90 -28.17
CA ASP A 17 6.66 13.14 -27.41
C ASP A 17 6.78 12.81 -25.93
N TRP A 18 8.02 12.65 -25.44
CA TRP A 18 8.33 12.36 -24.05
C TRP A 18 8.99 13.58 -23.42
N SER A 19 8.17 14.40 -22.76
CA SER A 19 8.62 15.64 -22.10
C SER A 19 9.29 15.37 -20.75
N LEU A 20 9.92 16.40 -20.17
CA LEU A 20 10.45 16.33 -18.80
C LEU A 20 9.29 16.12 -17.81
N THR A 21 8.14 16.75 -18.05
CA THR A 21 6.92 16.60 -17.23
C THR A 21 6.42 15.17 -17.20
N ASP A 22 6.41 14.46 -18.35
CA ASP A 22 5.99 13.06 -18.40
C ASP A 22 6.96 12.15 -17.60
N GLN A 23 8.26 12.46 -17.65
CA GLN A 23 9.27 11.76 -16.86
C GLN A 23 9.09 12.03 -15.35
N GLU A 24 8.70 13.25 -14.96
CA GLU A 24 8.40 13.59 -13.57
C GLU A 24 7.15 12.87 -13.06
N GLU A 25 6.09 12.80 -13.86
CA GLU A 25 4.87 12.07 -13.50
C GLU A 25 5.14 10.58 -13.32
N ALA A 26 5.88 9.96 -14.24
CA ALA A 26 6.30 8.58 -14.12
C ALA A 26 7.14 8.35 -12.85
N ALA A 27 8.08 9.25 -12.56
CA ALA A 27 8.91 9.19 -11.37
C ALA A 27 8.10 9.34 -10.06
N ILE A 28 7.11 10.21 -10.04
CA ILE A 28 6.20 10.37 -8.91
C ILE A 28 5.39 9.08 -8.69
N TYR A 29 4.89 8.49 -9.77
CA TYR A 29 4.16 7.24 -9.70
C TYR A 29 5.03 6.11 -9.13
N ASP A 30 6.23 5.91 -9.67
CA ASP A 30 7.18 4.90 -9.19
C ASP A 30 7.57 5.11 -7.73
N MET A 31 7.80 6.35 -7.33
CA MET A 31 8.09 6.70 -5.94
C MET A 31 6.92 6.32 -5.02
N ARG A 32 5.68 6.64 -5.41
CA ARG A 32 4.48 6.32 -4.63
C ARG A 32 4.28 4.81 -4.50
N LEU A 33 4.46 4.06 -5.59
CA LEU A 33 4.39 2.60 -5.58
C LEU A 33 5.46 1.99 -4.66
N GLY A 34 6.70 2.49 -4.73
CA GLY A 34 7.78 2.07 -3.84
C GLY A 34 7.48 2.38 -2.36
N MET A 35 6.84 3.52 -2.09
CA MET A 35 6.40 3.89 -0.75
C MET A 35 5.27 2.99 -0.26
N GLU A 36 4.29 2.64 -1.11
CA GLU A 36 3.20 1.70 -0.77
C GLU A 36 3.77 0.33 -0.38
N LYS A 37 4.70 -0.20 -1.19
CA LYS A 37 5.43 -1.45 -0.86
C LYS A 37 6.13 -1.36 0.49
N SER A 38 6.79 -0.24 0.77
CA SER A 38 7.48 0.00 2.03
C SER A 38 6.51 0.12 3.21
N PHE A 39 5.37 0.79 3.03
CA PHE A 39 4.35 0.94 4.06
C PHE A 39 3.66 -0.38 4.38
N LEU A 40 3.42 -1.23 3.39
CA LEU A 40 2.80 -2.53 3.58
C LEU A 40 3.80 -3.55 4.14
N PHE A 41 4.93 -3.74 3.47
CA PHE A 41 5.83 -4.89 3.68
C PHE A 41 7.25 -4.52 4.15
N GLY A 42 7.53 -3.25 4.41
CA GLY A 42 8.85 -2.80 4.85
C GLY A 42 9.39 -3.61 6.03
N SER A 43 10.67 -3.90 6.01
CA SER A 43 11.38 -4.56 7.12
C SER A 43 12.13 -3.55 7.94
N LYS A 44 11.90 -3.52 9.26
CA LYS A 44 12.64 -2.65 10.17
C LYS A 44 14.09 -3.12 10.27
N LYS A 45 15.00 -2.38 9.65
CA LYS A 45 16.44 -2.66 9.66
C LYS A 45 17.28 -1.40 9.53
N ARG A 46 18.54 -1.50 9.91
CA ARG A 46 19.53 -0.46 9.74
C ARG A 46 20.71 -1.05 8.97
N ILE A 47 21.04 -0.47 7.83
CA ILE A 47 22.09 -0.94 6.91
C ILE A 47 23.14 0.16 6.80
N TRP A 48 24.42 -0.22 6.82
CA TRP A 48 25.51 0.68 6.52
C TRP A 48 25.62 0.86 5.00
N ASP A 49 25.54 2.10 4.54
CA ASP A 49 25.81 2.48 3.17
C ASP A 49 27.27 2.89 3.05
N ALA A 50 28.05 2.09 2.34
CA ALA A 50 29.49 2.32 2.19
C ALA A 50 29.80 3.54 1.31
N ASP A 51 28.94 3.84 0.34
CA ASP A 51 29.13 4.95 -0.59
C ASP A 51 28.86 6.29 0.07
N LYS A 52 27.80 6.36 0.88
CA LYS A 52 27.44 7.57 1.64
C LYS A 52 28.13 7.66 3.00
N LYS A 53 28.79 6.59 3.45
CA LYS A 53 29.43 6.47 4.77
C LYS A 53 28.48 6.80 5.93
N GLU A 54 27.22 6.37 5.80
CA GLU A 54 26.17 6.59 6.81
C GLU A 54 25.27 5.36 6.97
N TYR A 55 24.50 5.34 8.07
CA TYR A 55 23.51 4.30 8.29
C TYR A 55 22.16 4.71 7.68
N ILE A 56 21.64 3.89 6.77
CA ILE A 56 20.27 4.00 6.28
C ILE A 56 19.35 3.20 7.19
N THR A 57 18.33 3.85 7.73
CA THR A 57 17.34 3.23 8.60
C THR A 57 16.04 3.03 7.82
N PHE A 58 15.60 1.77 7.74
CA PHE A 58 14.32 1.40 7.14
C PHE A 58 13.25 1.22 8.20
N THR A 59 12.04 1.71 7.93
CA THR A 59 10.89 1.56 8.81
C THR A 59 10.18 0.23 8.56
N GLY A 60 9.54 -0.33 9.59
CA GLY A 60 8.72 -1.53 9.45
C GLY A 60 7.37 -1.23 8.80
N GLY A 61 6.96 -2.08 7.86
CA GLY A 61 5.64 -2.04 7.26
C GLY A 61 4.53 -2.51 8.22
N ILE A 62 3.29 -2.16 7.89
CA ILE A 62 2.11 -2.51 8.71
C ILE A 62 1.89 -4.03 8.80
N TRP A 63 2.30 -4.79 7.78
CA TRP A 63 2.23 -6.24 7.78
C TRP A 63 2.94 -6.86 9.00
N GLY A 64 4.13 -6.38 9.30
CA GLY A 64 4.91 -6.84 10.45
C GLY A 64 4.43 -6.31 11.81
N GLN A 65 3.56 -5.29 11.82
CA GLN A 65 3.05 -4.69 13.05
C GLN A 65 1.76 -5.33 13.56
N CYS A 66 1.07 -6.15 12.73
CA CYS A 66 -0.14 -6.85 13.13
C CYS A 66 0.17 -7.93 14.15
N SER A 67 -0.70 -8.08 15.16
CA SER A 67 -0.55 -9.10 16.21
C SER A 67 -1.46 -10.30 16.01
N LYS A 68 -2.37 -10.29 15.05
CA LYS A 68 -3.32 -11.39 14.77
C LYS A 68 -3.13 -11.92 13.37
N ASP A 69 -3.19 -13.25 13.26
CA ASP A 69 -3.11 -13.97 12.00
C ASP A 69 -4.35 -14.86 11.84
N PHE A 70 -4.99 -14.75 10.70
CA PHE A 70 -6.04 -15.66 10.27
C PHE A 70 -5.47 -16.56 9.18
N TYR A 71 -5.50 -17.87 9.40
CA TYR A 71 -4.99 -18.85 8.46
C TYR A 71 -6.11 -19.58 7.73
N TYR A 72 -5.93 -19.76 6.44
CA TYR A 72 -6.82 -20.58 5.62
C TYR A 72 -6.02 -21.46 4.65
N THR A 73 -6.63 -22.53 4.17
CA THR A 73 -6.08 -23.48 3.18
C THR A 73 -6.98 -23.51 1.96
N GLU A 74 -6.41 -23.60 0.77
CA GLU A 74 -7.17 -23.89 -0.44
C GLU A 74 -7.56 -25.40 -0.50
N PRO A 75 -8.71 -25.72 -1.09
CA PRO A 75 -9.69 -24.89 -1.79
C PRO A 75 -10.82 -24.35 -0.89
N GLN A 76 -10.60 -24.22 0.40
CA GLN A 76 -11.63 -24.05 1.43
C GLN A 76 -11.76 -22.65 2.00
N PHE A 77 -11.64 -21.62 1.16
CA PHE A 77 -12.16 -20.33 1.59
C PHE A 77 -13.71 -20.38 1.55
N SER A 78 -14.24 -21.23 2.44
CA SER A 78 -15.65 -21.54 2.52
C SER A 78 -16.41 -20.43 3.25
N ARG A 79 -17.73 -20.46 3.13
CA ARG A 79 -18.65 -19.58 3.87
C ARG A 79 -18.36 -19.53 5.38
N ASP A 80 -18.10 -20.69 6.00
CA ASP A 80 -17.82 -20.77 7.44
C ASP A 80 -16.48 -20.09 7.79
N LYS A 81 -15.49 -20.20 6.91
CA LYS A 81 -14.22 -19.50 7.08
C LYS A 81 -14.35 -17.98 7.00
N VAL A 82 -15.21 -17.46 6.15
CA VAL A 82 -15.49 -16.02 6.12
C VAL A 82 -16.18 -15.55 7.39
N VAL A 83 -17.13 -16.31 7.91
CA VAL A 83 -17.79 -16.02 9.20
C VAL A 83 -16.77 -16.03 10.35
N GLU A 84 -15.88 -17.02 10.38
CA GLU A 84 -14.80 -17.11 11.34
C GLU A 84 -13.86 -15.91 11.25
N MET A 85 -13.45 -15.54 10.02
CA MET A 85 -12.63 -14.34 9.76
C MET A 85 -13.31 -13.07 10.27
N LEU A 86 -14.58 -12.84 9.92
CA LEU A 86 -15.34 -11.68 10.37
C LEU A 86 -15.50 -11.68 11.90
N ARG A 87 -15.80 -12.81 12.51
CA ARG A 87 -15.87 -12.94 13.96
C ARG A 87 -14.53 -12.55 14.59
N MET A 88 -13.43 -13.11 14.12
CA MET A 88 -12.09 -12.84 14.65
C MET A 88 -11.68 -11.37 14.45
N ALA A 89 -12.06 -10.76 13.33
CA ALA A 89 -11.77 -9.36 13.05
C ALA A 89 -12.54 -8.37 13.93
N PHE A 90 -13.80 -8.67 14.30
CA PHE A 90 -14.71 -7.71 14.95
C PHE A 90 -15.07 -8.01 16.39
N THR A 91 -14.75 -9.19 16.93
CA THR A 91 -15.06 -9.57 18.32
C THR A 91 -13.82 -9.56 19.21
N GLY A 92 -14.02 -9.54 20.53
CA GLY A 92 -12.93 -9.60 21.49
C GLY A 92 -12.24 -8.25 21.71
N ASN A 93 -12.99 -7.16 21.77
CA ASN A 93 -12.47 -5.79 22.00
C ASN A 93 -11.48 -5.34 20.89
N ASN A 94 -11.81 -5.64 19.64
CA ASN A 94 -10.94 -5.46 18.49
C ASN A 94 -11.10 -4.10 17.79
N GLY A 95 -11.37 -3.01 18.51
CA GLY A 95 -11.48 -1.67 17.94
C GLY A 95 -12.83 -1.37 17.29
N SER A 96 -12.81 -0.69 16.14
CA SER A 96 -14.02 -0.21 15.48
C SER A 96 -14.80 -1.32 14.78
N LYS A 97 -16.10 -1.06 14.52
CA LYS A 97 -16.97 -1.95 13.74
C LYS A 97 -16.90 -1.71 12.23
N ARG A 98 -15.98 -0.86 11.79
CA ARG A 98 -15.74 -0.56 10.38
C ARG A 98 -14.26 -0.75 10.09
N LYS A 99 -13.93 -1.69 9.21
CA LYS A 99 -12.55 -2.03 8.86
C LYS A 99 -12.38 -2.11 7.35
N ILE A 100 -11.14 -2.03 6.90
CA ILE A 100 -10.77 -2.15 5.49
C ILE A 100 -9.93 -3.42 5.36
N LEU A 101 -10.28 -4.27 4.42
CA LEU A 101 -9.46 -5.39 3.95
C LEU A 101 -8.74 -4.96 2.69
N ILE A 102 -7.44 -4.93 2.74
CA ILE A 102 -6.56 -4.72 1.58
C ILE A 102 -5.93 -6.07 1.27
N GLY A 103 -5.99 -6.52 0.03
CA GLY A 103 -5.42 -7.82 -0.33
C GLY A 103 -5.21 -7.99 -1.82
N GLY A 104 -4.58 -9.12 -2.18
CA GLY A 104 -4.26 -9.48 -3.55
C GLY A 104 -5.46 -9.96 -4.35
N SER A 105 -5.26 -10.08 -5.65
CA SER A 105 -6.32 -10.35 -6.64
C SER A 105 -7.02 -11.69 -6.41
N LYS A 106 -6.28 -12.75 -6.07
CA LYS A 106 -6.87 -14.07 -5.83
C LYS A 106 -7.72 -14.10 -4.56
N LEU A 107 -7.26 -13.48 -3.46
CA LEU A 107 -8.06 -13.36 -2.25
C LEU A 107 -9.37 -12.61 -2.51
N MET A 108 -9.31 -11.52 -3.27
CA MET A 108 -10.50 -10.75 -3.66
C MET A 108 -11.42 -11.58 -4.56
N GLY A 109 -10.86 -12.40 -5.46
CA GLY A 109 -11.60 -13.35 -6.29
C GLY A 109 -12.36 -14.40 -5.46
N TYR A 110 -11.71 -15.01 -4.46
CA TYR A 110 -12.36 -15.95 -3.54
C TYR A 110 -13.52 -15.30 -2.79
N LEU A 111 -13.30 -14.10 -2.26
CA LEU A 111 -14.36 -13.34 -1.59
C LEU A 111 -15.51 -12.96 -2.55
N SER A 112 -15.22 -12.72 -3.82
CA SER A 112 -16.24 -12.35 -4.82
C SER A 112 -17.11 -13.52 -5.28
N ASN A 113 -16.58 -14.74 -5.26
CA ASN A 113 -17.25 -15.95 -5.73
C ASN A 113 -18.13 -16.62 -4.67
N LEU A 114 -18.16 -16.11 -3.44
CA LEU A 114 -18.97 -16.67 -2.38
C LEU A 114 -20.43 -16.22 -2.48
N ASP A 115 -21.36 -17.19 -2.28
CA ASP A 115 -22.79 -16.91 -2.16
C ASP A 115 -23.09 -16.25 -0.80
N TYR A 116 -23.35 -14.95 -0.85
CA TYR A 116 -23.45 -14.11 0.35
C TYR A 116 -24.86 -14.03 0.98
N GLU A 117 -25.91 -14.55 0.32
CA GLU A 117 -27.30 -14.31 0.71
C GLU A 117 -27.68 -14.68 2.16
N ARG A 118 -26.91 -15.54 2.81
CA ARG A 118 -27.21 -15.98 4.19
C ARG A 118 -26.32 -15.41 5.28
N ILE A 119 -25.19 -14.79 4.92
CA ILE A 119 -24.18 -14.33 5.90
C ILE A 119 -24.06 -12.81 5.91
N ILE A 120 -24.26 -12.19 4.77
CA ILE A 120 -23.97 -10.79 4.52
C ILE A 120 -25.28 -10.06 4.27
N MET A 121 -25.51 -9.00 5.03
CA MET A 121 -26.77 -8.24 4.96
C MET A 121 -26.88 -7.43 3.68
N SER A 122 -25.79 -7.00 3.10
CA SER A 122 -25.73 -6.34 1.78
C SER A 122 -24.31 -6.32 1.24
N ARG A 123 -24.19 -6.32 -0.06
CA ARG A 123 -22.98 -6.02 -0.80
C ARG A 123 -23.27 -4.82 -1.67
N GLU A 124 -22.67 -3.71 -1.35
CA GLU A 124 -22.85 -2.44 -2.06
C GLU A 124 -21.48 -1.90 -2.46
N THR A 125 -21.41 -1.21 -3.59
CA THR A 125 -20.26 -0.41 -3.94
C THR A 125 -20.45 0.96 -3.34
N VAL A 126 -19.51 1.39 -2.52
CA VAL A 126 -19.56 2.68 -1.83
C VAL A 126 -18.30 3.46 -2.18
N SER A 127 -18.49 4.63 -2.76
CA SER A 127 -17.38 5.56 -3.00
C SER A 127 -17.07 6.36 -1.73
N LYS A 128 -15.87 6.22 -1.22
CA LYS A 128 -15.34 6.99 -0.08
C LYS A 128 -13.94 7.48 -0.39
N TRP A 129 -13.67 8.74 -0.08
CA TRP A 129 -12.37 9.37 -0.34
C TRP A 129 -11.90 9.28 -1.80
N GLY A 130 -12.86 9.20 -2.76
CA GLY A 130 -12.56 9.03 -4.18
C GLY A 130 -12.16 7.61 -4.61
N ILE A 131 -12.36 6.61 -3.72
CA ILE A 131 -12.07 5.20 -3.99
C ILE A 131 -13.36 4.41 -3.87
N ASP A 132 -13.59 3.52 -4.81
CA ASP A 132 -14.72 2.60 -4.83
C ASP A 132 -14.40 1.34 -4.02
N PHE A 133 -15.17 1.13 -2.96
CA PHE A 133 -15.05 -0.05 -2.11
C PHE A 133 -16.24 -0.98 -2.32
N THR A 134 -15.99 -2.27 -2.31
CA THR A 134 -17.05 -3.26 -2.10
C THR A 134 -17.30 -3.39 -0.60
N GLU A 135 -18.51 -3.06 -0.15
CA GLU A 135 -18.89 -3.12 1.27
C GLU A 135 -19.55 -4.46 1.59
N ILE A 136 -19.03 -5.14 2.61
CA ILE A 136 -19.61 -6.35 3.18
C ILE A 136 -20.17 -6.02 4.56
N ARG A 137 -21.49 -6.03 4.71
CA ARG A 137 -22.17 -5.82 6.00
C ARG A 137 -22.51 -7.14 6.65
N SER A 138 -22.07 -7.35 7.85
CA SER A 138 -22.36 -8.52 8.67
C SER A 138 -22.89 -8.12 10.04
N LYS A 139 -23.42 -9.12 10.80
CA LYS A 139 -23.80 -8.90 12.21
C LYS A 139 -22.63 -8.50 13.11
N PHE A 140 -21.39 -8.78 12.70
CA PHE A 140 -20.19 -8.46 13.45
C PHE A 140 -19.70 -7.04 13.20
N GLY A 141 -19.87 -6.53 12.00
CA GLY A 141 -19.40 -5.22 11.56
C GLY A 141 -19.40 -5.08 10.04
N THR A 142 -18.85 -3.97 9.57
CA THR A 142 -18.74 -3.62 8.15
C THR A 142 -17.28 -3.74 7.71
N LEU A 143 -17.05 -4.49 6.64
CA LEU A 143 -15.75 -4.68 6.01
C LEU A 143 -15.76 -4.06 4.61
N TYR A 144 -14.83 -3.16 4.34
CA TYR A 144 -14.59 -2.56 3.04
C TYR A 144 -13.48 -3.33 2.34
N LEU A 145 -13.72 -3.82 1.13
CA LEU A 145 -12.74 -4.56 0.34
C LEU A 145 -12.00 -3.60 -0.60
N LEU A 146 -10.69 -3.66 -0.60
CA LEU A 146 -9.81 -2.90 -1.48
C LEU A 146 -8.77 -3.84 -2.09
N LEU A 147 -8.74 -3.91 -3.42
CA LEU A 147 -7.68 -4.60 -4.14
C LEU A 147 -6.41 -3.74 -4.10
N SER A 148 -5.27 -4.35 -3.82
CA SER A 148 -3.95 -3.74 -4.00
C SER A 148 -3.06 -4.66 -4.83
N GLU A 149 -2.64 -4.17 -5.99
CA GLU A 149 -1.73 -4.87 -6.90
C GLU A 149 -0.35 -5.12 -6.28
N VAL A 150 0.01 -4.34 -5.26
CA VAL A 150 1.28 -4.52 -4.53
C VAL A 150 1.37 -5.90 -3.86
N PHE A 151 0.24 -6.47 -3.42
CA PHE A 151 0.21 -7.85 -2.92
C PHE A 151 0.57 -8.86 -4.02
N ASP A 152 0.04 -8.67 -5.22
CA ASP A 152 0.31 -9.54 -6.35
C ASP A 152 1.78 -9.44 -6.80
N GLU A 153 2.32 -8.23 -6.88
CA GLU A 153 3.73 -7.98 -7.22
C GLU A 153 4.71 -8.56 -6.18
N CYS A 154 4.30 -8.62 -4.91
CA CYS A 154 5.10 -9.23 -3.84
C CYS A 154 4.91 -10.76 -3.74
N GLY A 155 4.16 -11.38 -4.65
CA GLY A 155 3.88 -12.82 -4.65
C GLY A 155 2.87 -13.26 -3.59
N MET A 156 2.11 -12.33 -3.01
CA MET A 156 1.14 -12.53 -1.92
C MET A 156 -0.31 -12.37 -2.40
N SER A 157 -0.61 -12.79 -3.63
CA SER A 157 -1.92 -12.61 -4.28
C SER A 157 -3.10 -13.22 -3.50
N GLU A 158 -2.83 -14.21 -2.66
CA GLU A 158 -3.81 -14.93 -1.84
C GLU A 158 -3.85 -14.44 -0.39
N GLU A 159 -3.10 -13.39 -0.09
CA GLU A 159 -2.97 -12.83 1.24
C GLU A 159 -3.62 -11.44 1.33
N GLY A 160 -3.84 -10.99 2.56
CA GLY A 160 -4.42 -9.67 2.80
C GLY A 160 -4.27 -9.22 4.24
N ILE A 161 -4.57 -7.96 4.46
CA ILE A 161 -4.53 -7.32 5.78
C ILE A 161 -5.84 -6.60 6.07
N ILE A 162 -6.45 -6.89 7.22
CA ILE A 162 -7.59 -6.13 7.74
C ILE A 162 -7.05 -5.05 8.67
N ILE A 163 -7.32 -3.81 8.32
CA ILE A 163 -6.90 -2.64 9.08
C ILE A 163 -8.09 -1.88 9.63
N ASP A 164 -7.91 -1.28 10.79
CA ASP A 164 -8.86 -0.35 11.40
C ASP A 164 -8.39 1.08 11.12
N PRO A 165 -9.12 1.87 10.31
CA PRO A 165 -8.69 3.23 9.95
C PRO A 165 -8.54 4.17 11.15
N MET A 166 -9.22 3.87 12.26
CA MET A 166 -9.15 4.70 13.48
C MET A 166 -7.81 4.55 14.21
N TYR A 167 -7.10 3.44 13.97
CA TYR A 167 -5.87 3.08 14.68
C TYR A 167 -4.66 2.98 13.76
N ILE A 168 -4.72 3.57 12.57
CA ILE A 168 -3.58 3.76 11.68
C ILE A 168 -3.20 5.23 11.61
N GLN A 169 -1.90 5.53 11.68
CA GLN A 169 -1.41 6.89 11.59
C GLN A 169 -0.16 6.98 10.72
N LYS A 170 -0.19 7.93 9.77
CA LYS A 170 1.01 8.30 8.99
C LYS A 170 1.80 9.34 9.78
N TYR A 171 3.07 9.05 10.03
CA TYR A 171 4.05 10.02 10.53
C TYR A 171 4.91 10.49 9.38
N VAL A 172 5.02 11.81 9.22
CA VAL A 172 5.79 12.44 8.16
C VAL A 172 6.94 13.19 8.80
N HIS A 173 8.16 12.78 8.47
CA HIS A 173 9.38 13.46 8.90
C HIS A 173 9.78 14.53 7.88
N ILE A 174 9.80 14.16 6.60
CA ILE A 174 10.00 15.07 5.48
C ILE A 174 8.75 14.96 4.58
N PRO A 175 7.99 16.04 4.38
CA PRO A 175 6.84 16.02 3.49
C PRO A 175 7.30 15.82 2.04
N PHE A 176 6.40 15.34 1.20
CA PHE A 176 6.65 15.24 -0.23
C PHE A 176 7.05 16.60 -0.79
N ASN A 177 8.18 16.65 -1.47
CA ASN A 177 8.72 17.83 -2.11
C ASN A 177 9.37 17.44 -3.44
N ALA A 178 9.04 18.20 -4.49
CA ALA A 178 9.71 18.14 -5.78
C ALA A 178 10.56 19.41 -5.91
N LYS A 179 11.87 19.26 -6.00
CA LYS A 179 12.82 20.37 -6.13
C LYS A 179 13.52 20.32 -7.47
N GLU A 180 13.33 21.33 -8.28
CA GLU A 180 14.10 21.53 -9.51
C GLU A 180 15.53 21.98 -9.18
N LEU A 181 16.49 21.38 -9.85
CA LEU A 181 17.90 21.72 -9.78
C LEU A 181 18.39 22.16 -11.15
N ASP A 182 18.81 23.40 -11.25
CA ASP A 182 19.50 23.91 -12.43
C ASP A 182 21.01 23.58 -12.33
N LEU A 183 21.35 22.44 -12.93
CA LEU A 183 22.73 21.97 -12.95
C LEU A 183 23.58 22.67 -14.01
N LYS A 184 22.95 23.40 -14.95
CA LYS A 184 23.62 24.17 -16.02
C LYS A 184 24.25 25.42 -15.45
N SER A 185 23.49 26.19 -14.68
CA SER A 185 23.99 27.44 -14.05
C SER A 185 25.09 27.17 -13.03
N SER A 186 25.08 26.00 -12.39
CA SER A 186 26.11 25.57 -11.46
C SER A 186 27.41 25.09 -12.15
N GLY A 187 27.40 24.92 -13.48
CA GLY A 187 28.55 24.41 -14.25
C GLY A 187 28.89 22.93 -14.04
N ILE A 188 28.04 22.19 -13.30
CA ILE A 188 28.28 20.78 -12.99
C ILE A 188 27.95 19.89 -14.17
N ARG A 189 26.77 20.09 -14.80
CA ARG A 189 26.31 19.30 -15.95
C ARG A 189 25.37 20.14 -16.82
N ASN A 190 25.31 19.86 -18.12
CA ASN A 190 24.37 20.50 -19.03
C ASN A 190 23.01 19.78 -19.04
N THR A 191 22.41 19.64 -17.87
CA THR A 191 21.14 18.94 -17.63
C THR A 191 20.28 19.71 -16.66
N ASP A 192 18.94 19.57 -16.77
CA ASP A 192 18.00 19.93 -15.72
C ASP A 192 17.64 18.68 -14.96
N ALA A 193 17.45 18.78 -13.65
CA ALA A 193 17.11 17.67 -12.80
C ALA A 193 16.00 18.02 -11.83
N VAL A 194 15.13 17.07 -11.52
CA VAL A 194 14.13 17.16 -10.45
C VAL A 194 14.41 16.11 -9.40
N VAL A 195 14.48 16.55 -8.14
CA VAL A 195 14.68 15.68 -6.99
C VAL A 195 13.39 15.57 -6.20
N LEU A 196 12.86 14.35 -6.14
CA LEU A 196 11.67 14.00 -5.36
C LEU A 196 12.12 13.46 -4.00
N THR A 197 11.57 14.03 -2.93
CA THR A 197 11.92 13.63 -1.56
C THR A 197 10.67 13.49 -0.71
N GLU A 198 10.55 12.39 0.01
CA GLU A 198 9.61 12.19 1.12
C GLU A 198 10.21 11.22 2.12
N ALA A 199 10.02 11.49 3.42
CA ALA A 199 10.34 10.55 4.47
C ALA A 199 9.12 10.42 5.41
N SER A 200 8.45 9.29 5.36
CA SER A 200 7.26 9.02 6.16
C SER A 200 7.16 7.53 6.51
N CYS A 201 6.35 7.21 7.52
CA CYS A 201 6.05 5.83 7.91
C CYS A 201 4.60 5.68 8.37
N LEU A 202 4.08 4.44 8.33
CA LEU A 202 2.80 4.08 8.90
C LEU A 202 2.99 3.34 10.22
N VAL A 203 2.17 3.67 11.21
CA VAL A 203 2.19 3.04 12.53
C VAL A 203 0.79 2.59 12.90
N LEU A 204 0.69 1.34 13.36
CA LEU A 204 -0.53 0.77 13.94
C LEU A 204 -0.53 1.02 15.45
N ARG A 205 -1.45 1.89 15.92
CA ARG A 205 -1.53 2.26 17.33
C ARG A 205 -2.10 1.17 18.23
N TYR A 206 -2.99 0.35 17.69
CA TYR A 206 -3.65 -0.73 18.42
C TYR A 206 -3.54 -2.02 17.64
N PRO A 207 -2.41 -2.75 17.73
CA PRO A 207 -2.10 -3.93 16.89
C PRO A 207 -3.18 -5.02 16.91
N ASN A 208 -3.90 -5.16 18.03
CA ASN A 208 -4.98 -6.14 18.18
C ASN A 208 -6.23 -5.83 17.34
N SER A 209 -6.40 -4.60 16.83
CA SER A 209 -7.50 -4.25 15.95
C SER A 209 -7.24 -4.61 14.50
N HIS A 210 -6.03 -5.00 14.17
CA HIS A 210 -5.58 -5.36 12.84
C HIS A 210 -5.32 -6.87 12.75
N MET A 211 -5.47 -7.43 11.54
CA MET A 211 -5.33 -8.88 11.34
C MET A 211 -4.75 -9.15 9.95
N ARG A 212 -3.79 -10.06 9.87
CA ARG A 212 -3.32 -10.58 8.58
C ARG A 212 -4.16 -11.79 8.18
N ILE A 213 -4.37 -11.95 6.89
CA ILE A 213 -4.96 -13.13 6.27
C ILE A 213 -3.84 -13.83 5.52
N ILE A 214 -3.52 -15.05 5.92
CA ILE A 214 -2.36 -15.80 5.43
C ILE A 214 -2.85 -17.14 4.90
N LYS A 215 -2.45 -17.49 3.69
CA LYS A 215 -2.65 -18.82 3.13
C LYS A 215 -1.60 -19.79 3.69
N LYS A 216 -2.04 -20.99 4.07
CA LYS A 216 -1.17 -22.12 4.45
C LYS A 216 -1.08 -23.14 3.33
#